data_9b426749ff48ca9b6a17a8e80313f7f5
#
_entry.id   9b426749ff48ca9b6a17a8e80313f7f5
#
_cell.length_a   1.000
_cell.length_b   1.000
_cell.length_c   1.000
_cell.angle_alpha   90.00
_cell.angle_beta   90.00
_cell.angle_gamma   90.00
#
_symmetry.space_group_name_H-M   'P 1'
#
loop_
_entity.id
_entity.type
_entity.pdbx_description
1 polymer ?
#
loop_
_entity_poly.entity_id
_entity_poly.type
_entity_poly.pdbx_seq_one_letter_code
_entity_poly.pdbx_strand_id
1 'polypeptide(L)'
;MENKKGRKALDEQSKYSYENCWKYIIRPPRDEYDLSELELEQRYLNESESFIREDTELTSKQGYIMKCSFYRIDPSKRIPYTRPCVIYLHGNSSSRVEGKKMSYYLLNRGIDLFVFDFPGSGMSEGDYISLGYHEKEDVGIIVDYVEKQPGVGNIGIWGRSMGAATALMYSYNDERIKAQCVDSPFADFRDLTIQLCKKEIYLPEFIINTVLFFLKKTIKKKNDLDIDKLRPIDYAEKSKTPTFFIHAMKDELIPYSHTLQIYEKYLGVKSINIVEGNHNTPRQKHLINKIINFFDKYLNGKDIKEEKEEFEDENENNEEDEKEEEKKEDKKEQNNKIENINIINEND
;
A
#
# COMPACT_ATOMS: atom_id res chain seq x y z
N MET A 1 -33.27 19.49 17.46
CA MET A 1 -32.50 19.28 16.20
C MET A 1 -31.28 20.19 16.04
N GLU A 2 -31.15 21.28 16.77
CA GLU A 2 -30.01 22.22 16.71
C GLU A 2 -28.68 21.70 17.27
N ASN A 3 -28.71 20.71 18.20
CA ASN A 3 -27.49 20.25 18.88
C ASN A 3 -26.61 19.27 18.05
N LYS A 4 -27.11 18.69 16.96
CA LYS A 4 -26.33 17.80 16.08
C LYS A 4 -25.51 18.56 15.02
N LYS A 5 -26.03 19.71 14.55
CA LYS A 5 -25.30 20.56 13.58
C LYS A 5 -24.11 21.29 14.24
N GLY A 6 -24.27 21.76 15.49
CA GLY A 6 -23.20 22.39 16.24
C GLY A 6 -22.05 21.44 16.59
N ARG A 7 -22.33 20.17 16.93
CA ARG A 7 -21.28 19.17 17.20
C ARG A 7 -20.50 18.79 15.92
N LYS A 8 -21.17 18.63 14.77
CA LYS A 8 -20.49 18.36 13.50
C LYS A 8 -19.57 19.51 13.07
N ALA A 9 -19.99 20.77 13.23
CA ALA A 9 -19.18 21.93 12.91
C ALA A 9 -17.99 22.11 13.86
N LEU A 10 -18.14 21.78 15.16
CA LEU A 10 -17.05 21.78 16.14
C LEU A 10 -16.06 20.66 15.89
N ASP A 11 -16.51 19.47 15.46
CA ASP A 11 -15.64 18.36 15.08
C ASP A 11 -14.85 18.68 13.79
N GLU A 12 -15.47 19.32 12.80
CA GLU A 12 -14.77 19.77 11.60
C GLU A 12 -13.75 20.87 11.86
N GLN A 13 -14.05 21.85 12.74
CA GLN A 13 -13.09 22.88 13.15
C GLN A 13 -11.96 22.33 14.01
N SER A 14 -12.20 21.31 14.84
CA SER A 14 -11.16 20.65 15.62
C SER A 14 -10.18 19.85 14.75
N LYS A 15 -10.63 19.39 13.58
CA LYS A 15 -9.83 18.64 12.60
C LYS A 15 -8.63 19.47 12.10
N TYR A 16 -8.77 20.78 11.96
CA TYR A 16 -7.73 21.69 11.47
C TYR A 16 -7.00 22.44 12.59
N SER A 17 -7.16 22.03 13.87
CA SER A 17 -6.40 22.64 14.94
C SER A 17 -4.92 22.28 14.82
N TYR A 18 -4.01 23.20 15.14
CA TYR A 18 -2.55 22.95 15.15
C TYR A 18 -2.18 21.71 15.98
N GLU A 19 -2.89 21.47 17.08
CA GLU A 19 -2.67 20.32 17.96
C GLU A 19 -2.97 18.97 17.27
N ASN A 20 -3.80 18.97 16.23
CA ASN A 20 -4.15 17.78 15.48
C ASN A 20 -3.33 17.62 14.19
N CYS A 21 -2.90 18.72 13.56
CA CYS A 21 -2.18 18.64 12.27
C CYS A 21 -0.97 17.70 12.28
N TRP A 22 -0.14 17.71 13.31
CA TRP A 22 1.01 16.82 13.41
C TRP A 22 0.61 15.34 13.58
N LYS A 23 -0.56 15.08 14.23
CA LYS A 23 -1.07 13.70 14.41
C LYS A 23 -1.41 13.09 13.06
N TYR A 24 -2.05 13.83 12.16
CA TYR A 24 -2.36 13.34 10.82
C TYR A 24 -1.11 12.93 10.04
N ILE A 25 0.04 13.53 10.32
CA ILE A 25 1.30 13.25 9.64
C ILE A 25 1.97 12.01 10.26
N ILE A 26 2.17 11.98 11.58
CA ILE A 26 3.01 10.97 12.24
C ILE A 26 2.27 10.04 13.20
N ARG A 27 0.98 10.23 13.42
CA ARG A 27 0.12 9.40 14.28
C ARG A 27 -1.26 9.18 13.66
N PRO A 28 -1.33 8.64 12.44
CA PRO A 28 -2.62 8.34 11.82
C PRO A 28 -3.37 7.27 12.61
N PRO A 29 -4.69 7.08 12.36
CA PRO A 29 -5.41 5.93 12.87
C PRO A 29 -4.70 4.64 12.46
N ARG A 30 -4.58 3.69 13.39
CA ARG A 30 -4.06 2.36 13.09
C ARG A 30 -5.11 1.52 12.39
N ASP A 31 -4.67 0.67 11.50
CA ASP A 31 -5.47 -0.43 10.97
C ASP A 31 -5.60 -1.50 12.08
N GLU A 32 -6.84 -1.75 12.48
CA GLU A 32 -7.18 -2.79 13.45
C GLU A 32 -7.73 -4.00 12.67
N TYR A 33 -7.10 -5.15 12.82
CA TYR A 33 -7.45 -6.37 12.10
C TYR A 33 -7.38 -7.60 13.01
N ASP A 34 -8.14 -8.65 12.67
CA ASP A 34 -8.05 -9.94 13.33
C ASP A 34 -6.99 -10.84 12.66
N LEU A 35 -6.35 -11.73 13.43
CA LEU A 35 -5.35 -12.66 12.90
C LEU A 35 -5.91 -13.62 11.86
N SER A 36 -7.21 -13.87 11.85
CA SER A 36 -7.89 -14.66 10.82
C SER A 36 -7.82 -14.02 9.44
N GLU A 37 -7.70 -12.67 9.35
CA GLU A 37 -7.53 -11.97 8.08
C GLU A 37 -6.18 -12.26 7.40
N LEU A 38 -5.22 -12.78 8.15
CA LEU A 38 -3.92 -13.21 7.66
C LEU A 38 -3.91 -14.65 7.15
N GLU A 39 -4.96 -15.45 7.40
CA GLU A 39 -5.01 -16.85 6.96
C GLU A 39 -5.03 -16.96 5.43
N LEU A 40 -4.36 -18.00 4.93
CA LEU A 40 -4.41 -18.34 3.51
C LEU A 40 -5.77 -18.99 3.19
N GLU A 41 -6.42 -18.52 2.17
CA GLU A 41 -7.67 -19.11 1.71
C GLU A 41 -7.38 -20.46 1.01
N GLN A 42 -7.98 -21.56 1.49
CA GLN A 42 -7.74 -22.92 0.96
C GLN A 42 -8.01 -23.05 -0.54
N ARG A 43 -8.98 -22.30 -1.09
CA ARG A 43 -9.31 -22.32 -2.54
C ARG A 43 -8.15 -21.88 -3.46
N TYR A 44 -7.12 -21.25 -2.90
CA TYR A 44 -5.98 -20.72 -3.66
C TYR A 44 -4.75 -21.63 -3.62
N LEU A 45 -4.82 -22.73 -2.88
CA LEU A 45 -3.71 -23.63 -2.73
C LEU A 45 -3.85 -24.75 -3.78
N ASN A 46 -2.87 -24.86 -4.69
CA ASN A 46 -2.76 -26.04 -5.53
C ASN A 46 -2.62 -27.28 -4.64
N GLU A 47 -3.35 -28.35 -4.91
CA GLU A 47 -3.32 -29.60 -4.13
C GLU A 47 -1.90 -30.21 -4.04
N SER A 48 -1.01 -29.86 -4.99
CA SER A 48 0.37 -30.35 -5.07
C SER A 48 1.37 -29.56 -4.19
N GLU A 49 1.07 -28.30 -3.83
CA GLU A 49 1.95 -27.46 -3.04
C GLU A 49 1.25 -27.03 -1.76
N SER A 50 1.86 -27.27 -0.59
CA SER A 50 1.39 -26.76 0.67
C SER A 50 2.11 -25.46 0.96
N PHE A 51 1.35 -24.37 1.08
CA PHE A 51 1.84 -23.09 1.56
C PHE A 51 1.49 -22.94 3.04
N ILE A 52 2.37 -22.29 3.79
CA ILE A 52 2.18 -22.01 5.21
C ILE A 52 2.40 -20.52 5.47
N ARG A 53 1.84 -20.05 6.58
CA ARG A 53 2.16 -18.78 7.21
C ARG A 53 3.00 -19.05 8.45
N GLU A 54 4.15 -18.40 8.55
CA GLU A 54 5.01 -18.41 9.74
C GLU A 54 5.04 -16.99 10.30
N ASP A 55 4.51 -16.80 11.50
CA ASP A 55 4.56 -15.52 12.19
C ASP A 55 5.85 -15.39 13.00
N THR A 56 6.45 -14.20 12.98
CA THR A 56 7.65 -13.89 13.74
C THR A 56 7.64 -12.44 14.22
N GLU A 57 8.52 -12.13 15.14
CA GLU A 57 8.73 -10.80 15.68
C GLU A 57 10.17 -10.37 15.42
N LEU A 58 10.33 -9.14 14.92
CA LEU A 58 11.64 -8.54 14.72
C LEU A 58 11.70 -7.21 15.47
N THR A 59 12.87 -6.85 15.94
CA THR A 59 13.07 -5.58 16.65
C THR A 59 13.51 -4.51 15.66
N SER A 60 12.76 -3.43 15.55
CA SER A 60 13.05 -2.27 14.71
C SER A 60 14.34 -1.56 15.15
N LYS A 61 14.87 -0.67 14.33
CA LYS A 61 16.03 0.15 14.67
C LYS A 61 15.83 1.00 15.92
N GLN A 62 14.60 1.39 16.19
CA GLN A 62 14.22 2.18 17.38
C GLN A 62 13.89 1.32 18.60
N GLY A 63 13.99 -0.01 18.50
CA GLY A 63 13.73 -0.95 19.60
C GLY A 63 12.27 -1.41 19.73
N TYR A 64 11.38 -1.09 18.78
CA TYR A 64 10.00 -1.53 18.77
C TYR A 64 9.87 -2.94 18.19
N ILE A 65 8.94 -3.73 18.72
CA ILE A 65 8.61 -5.06 18.17
C ILE A 65 7.72 -4.88 16.93
N MET A 66 8.20 -5.38 15.80
CA MET A 66 7.46 -5.46 14.53
C MET A 66 6.84 -6.85 14.39
N LYS A 67 5.54 -6.91 14.10
CA LYS A 67 4.82 -8.15 13.82
C LYS A 67 4.94 -8.50 12.34
N CYS A 68 5.44 -9.69 12.08
CA CYS A 68 5.76 -10.15 10.73
C CYS A 68 5.05 -11.47 10.41
N SER A 69 4.78 -11.70 9.13
CA SER A 69 4.26 -12.97 8.60
C SER A 69 4.98 -13.35 7.32
N PHE A 70 5.47 -14.58 7.26
CA PHE A 70 6.11 -15.14 6.09
C PHE A 70 5.20 -16.19 5.45
N TYR A 71 4.78 -15.94 4.23
CA TYR A 71 3.99 -16.85 3.40
C TYR A 71 4.92 -17.54 2.43
N ARG A 72 5.04 -18.86 2.54
CA ARG A 72 5.99 -19.64 1.78
C ARG A 72 5.55 -21.09 1.63
N ILE A 73 6.24 -21.84 0.78
CA ILE A 73 6.05 -23.29 0.76
C ILE A 73 6.50 -23.90 2.09
N ASP A 74 5.80 -24.94 2.54
CA ASP A 74 6.17 -25.67 3.75
C ASP A 74 7.63 -26.19 3.66
N PRO A 75 8.56 -25.74 4.56
CA PRO A 75 9.94 -26.14 4.53
C PRO A 75 10.18 -27.65 4.73
N SER A 76 9.19 -28.39 5.28
CA SER A 76 9.24 -29.85 5.39
C SER A 76 9.19 -30.54 4.03
N LYS A 77 8.62 -29.86 3.02
CA LYS A 77 8.62 -30.30 1.63
C LYS A 77 9.95 -29.90 1.00
N ARG A 78 10.83 -30.87 0.83
CA ARG A 78 12.14 -30.65 0.19
C ARG A 78 11.96 -30.22 -1.25
N ILE A 79 12.14 -28.91 -1.52
CA ILE A 79 12.29 -28.39 -2.86
C ILE A 79 13.80 -28.24 -3.15
N PRO A 80 14.27 -28.72 -4.32
CA PRO A 80 15.69 -28.72 -4.65
C PRO A 80 16.25 -27.36 -5.09
N TYR A 81 15.45 -26.28 -5.01
CA TYR A 81 15.79 -24.95 -5.50
C TYR A 81 15.38 -23.86 -4.50
N THR A 82 16.01 -22.73 -4.60
CA THR A 82 15.61 -21.52 -3.85
C THR A 82 14.44 -20.82 -4.57
N ARG A 83 13.56 -20.20 -3.79
CA ARG A 83 12.46 -19.37 -4.28
C ARG A 83 12.75 -17.89 -4.03
N PRO A 84 12.46 -17.00 -4.95
CA PRO A 84 12.54 -15.58 -4.68
C PRO A 84 11.49 -15.20 -3.62
N CYS A 85 11.75 -14.10 -2.91
CA CYS A 85 10.84 -13.55 -1.93
C CYS A 85 10.56 -12.07 -2.24
N VAL A 86 9.29 -11.68 -2.21
CA VAL A 86 8.88 -10.28 -2.25
C VAL A 86 8.54 -9.82 -0.84
N ILE A 87 9.16 -8.74 -0.40
CA ILE A 87 8.84 -8.05 0.85
C ILE A 87 7.83 -6.95 0.52
N TYR A 88 6.65 -7.00 1.14
CA TYR A 88 5.62 -5.99 0.92
C TYR A 88 5.66 -4.91 2.00
N LEU A 89 5.71 -3.65 1.56
CA LEU A 89 5.73 -2.45 2.40
C LEU A 89 4.37 -1.75 2.30
N HIS A 90 3.57 -1.85 3.35
CA HIS A 90 2.22 -1.30 3.37
C HIS A 90 2.16 0.23 3.38
N GLY A 91 1.01 0.78 3.02
CA GLY A 91 0.74 2.21 3.03
C GLY A 91 0.52 2.79 4.43
N ASN A 92 0.44 4.12 4.51
CA ASN A 92 0.07 4.80 5.74
C ASN A 92 -1.36 4.39 6.18
N SER A 93 -1.60 4.28 7.49
CA SER A 93 -2.87 3.82 8.08
C SER A 93 -3.30 2.41 7.60
N SER A 94 -2.35 1.58 7.19
CA SER A 94 -2.57 0.21 6.77
C SER A 94 -1.75 -0.76 7.63
N SER A 95 -1.71 -2.04 7.24
CA SER A 95 -1.04 -3.11 7.96
C SER A 95 -0.52 -4.18 7.00
N ARG A 96 0.10 -5.23 7.54
CA ARG A 96 0.53 -6.42 6.78
C ARG A 96 -0.61 -7.15 6.07
N VAL A 97 -1.86 -6.92 6.47
CA VAL A 97 -3.05 -7.45 5.78
C VAL A 97 -3.13 -6.94 4.33
N GLU A 98 -2.67 -5.71 4.07
CA GLU A 98 -2.60 -5.16 2.71
C GLU A 98 -1.73 -6.03 1.81
N GLY A 99 -0.51 -6.36 2.27
CA GLY A 99 0.42 -7.20 1.51
C GLY A 99 -0.04 -8.65 1.37
N LYS A 100 -0.72 -9.19 2.39
CA LYS A 100 -1.29 -10.56 2.35
C LYS A 100 -2.22 -10.77 1.17
N LYS A 101 -2.95 -9.73 0.73
CA LYS A 101 -3.82 -9.82 -0.45
C LYS A 101 -3.06 -10.22 -1.73
N MET A 102 -1.75 -10.00 -1.78
CA MET A 102 -0.90 -10.39 -2.91
C MET A 102 -0.40 -11.84 -2.83
N SER A 103 -0.62 -12.54 -1.70
CA SER A 103 -0.12 -13.90 -1.48
C SER A 103 -0.55 -14.88 -2.57
N TYR A 104 -1.81 -14.86 -2.98
CA TYR A 104 -2.32 -15.72 -4.04
C TYR A 104 -1.53 -15.58 -5.35
N TYR A 105 -1.31 -14.34 -5.79
CA TYR A 105 -0.64 -14.07 -7.05
C TYR A 105 0.84 -14.44 -7.02
N LEU A 106 1.53 -14.15 -5.92
CA LEU A 106 2.96 -14.41 -5.76
C LEU A 106 3.26 -15.90 -5.55
N LEU A 107 2.56 -16.54 -4.61
CA LEU A 107 2.81 -17.95 -4.27
C LEU A 107 2.58 -18.89 -5.44
N ASN A 108 1.52 -18.67 -6.22
CA ASN A 108 1.22 -19.47 -7.42
C ASN A 108 2.24 -19.29 -8.56
N ARG A 109 3.08 -18.26 -8.50
CA ARG A 109 4.22 -18.05 -9.42
C ARG A 109 5.55 -18.50 -8.84
N GLY A 110 5.54 -19.15 -7.69
CA GLY A 110 6.75 -19.62 -7.04
C GLY A 110 7.54 -18.52 -6.36
N ILE A 111 6.90 -17.43 -5.97
CA ILE A 111 7.49 -16.28 -5.27
C ILE A 111 6.92 -16.27 -3.86
N ASP A 112 7.77 -16.38 -2.85
CA ASP A 112 7.38 -16.27 -1.46
C ASP A 112 7.08 -14.81 -1.09
N LEU A 113 6.29 -14.58 -0.05
CA LEU A 113 5.86 -13.25 0.36
C LEU A 113 6.15 -13.01 1.84
N PHE A 114 6.88 -11.95 2.15
CA PHE A 114 7.08 -11.47 3.51
C PHE A 114 6.32 -10.16 3.72
N VAL A 115 5.49 -10.12 4.75
CA VAL A 115 4.71 -8.93 5.14
C VAL A 115 4.94 -8.61 6.60
N PHE A 116 4.87 -7.35 6.98
CA PHE A 116 5.02 -6.93 8.37
C PHE A 116 4.29 -5.60 8.60
N ASP A 117 4.00 -5.32 9.87
CA ASP A 117 3.51 -4.02 10.30
C ASP A 117 4.71 -3.15 10.66
N PHE A 118 4.83 -1.97 10.04
CA PHE A 118 5.80 -0.97 10.46
C PHE A 118 5.55 -0.52 11.91
N PRO A 119 6.57 -0.03 12.65
CA PRO A 119 6.36 0.62 13.94
C PRO A 119 5.29 1.72 13.83
N GLY A 120 4.39 1.77 14.81
CA GLY A 120 3.27 2.70 14.78
C GLY A 120 2.07 2.27 13.94
N SER A 121 2.10 1.09 13.31
CA SER A 121 1.04 0.54 12.45
C SER A 121 0.58 -0.84 12.90
N GLY A 122 -0.62 -1.22 12.53
CA GLY A 122 -1.20 -2.55 12.78
C GLY A 122 -0.99 -3.02 14.22
N MET A 123 -0.47 -4.22 14.41
CA MET A 123 -0.20 -4.84 15.71
C MET A 123 1.24 -4.59 16.22
N SER A 124 2.09 -3.87 15.48
CA SER A 124 3.45 -3.55 15.90
C SER A 124 3.46 -2.47 16.99
N GLU A 125 4.54 -2.44 17.77
CA GLU A 125 4.75 -1.42 18.79
C GLU A 125 5.06 -0.04 18.17
N GLY A 126 5.24 0.96 19.02
CA GLY A 126 5.51 2.34 18.63
C GLY A 126 4.23 3.17 18.52
N ASP A 127 4.35 4.47 18.70
CA ASP A 127 3.23 5.42 18.66
C ASP A 127 3.17 6.22 17.36
N TYR A 128 4.27 6.30 16.64
CA TYR A 128 4.45 7.20 15.51
C TYR A 128 4.99 6.48 14.30
N ILE A 129 4.58 6.96 13.13
CA ILE A 129 5.20 6.64 11.84
C ILE A 129 6.08 7.80 11.39
N SER A 130 6.96 7.58 10.42
CA SER A 130 7.84 8.61 9.87
C SER A 130 7.82 8.71 8.35
N LEU A 131 6.81 8.13 7.70
CA LEU A 131 6.56 8.19 6.26
C LEU A 131 7.74 7.72 5.39
N GLY A 132 8.54 6.80 5.91
CA GLY A 132 9.72 6.24 5.25
C GLY A 132 11.06 6.70 5.84
N TYR A 133 11.09 7.70 6.71
CA TYR A 133 12.34 8.24 7.25
C TYR A 133 13.07 7.25 8.15
N HIS A 134 12.39 6.65 9.13
CA HIS A 134 12.90 5.58 9.97
C HIS A 134 12.59 4.21 9.37
N GLU A 135 11.43 4.05 8.74
CA GLU A 135 10.97 2.77 8.18
C GLU A 135 11.95 2.18 7.17
N LYS A 136 12.72 2.99 6.44
CA LYS A 136 13.77 2.47 5.54
C LYS A 136 14.89 1.71 6.28
N GLU A 137 15.18 2.07 7.52
CA GLU A 137 16.17 1.35 8.33
C GLU A 137 15.61 0.01 8.83
N ASP A 138 14.31 -0.02 9.14
CA ASP A 138 13.59 -1.23 9.52
C ASP A 138 13.51 -2.21 8.35
N VAL A 139 13.33 -1.72 7.11
CA VAL A 139 13.41 -2.56 5.90
C VAL A 139 14.74 -3.29 5.82
N GLY A 140 15.86 -2.65 6.20
CA GLY A 140 17.17 -3.30 6.27
C GLY A 140 17.18 -4.51 7.21
N ILE A 141 16.56 -4.38 8.39
CA ILE A 141 16.41 -5.48 9.34
C ILE A 141 15.58 -6.63 8.76
N ILE A 142 14.48 -6.28 8.07
CA ILE A 142 13.62 -7.27 7.41
C ILE A 142 14.41 -8.00 6.30
N VAL A 143 15.14 -7.29 5.46
CA VAL A 143 15.97 -7.89 4.39
C VAL A 143 17.03 -8.80 4.98
N ASP A 144 17.73 -8.40 6.05
CA ASP A 144 18.71 -9.21 6.76
C ASP A 144 18.11 -10.50 7.33
N TYR A 145 16.87 -10.45 7.78
CA TYR A 145 16.15 -11.62 8.28
C TYR A 145 15.74 -12.55 7.13
N VAL A 146 15.10 -11.99 6.09
CA VAL A 146 14.59 -12.76 4.95
C VAL A 146 15.71 -13.47 4.20
N GLU A 147 16.85 -12.80 3.95
CA GLU A 147 18.01 -13.36 3.27
C GLU A 147 18.55 -14.62 3.97
N LYS A 148 18.48 -14.67 5.30
CA LYS A 148 18.98 -15.81 6.10
C LYS A 148 18.00 -16.98 6.18
N GLN A 149 16.77 -16.82 5.67
CA GLN A 149 15.79 -17.90 5.75
C GLN A 149 16.14 -19.03 4.77
N PRO A 150 16.05 -20.31 5.22
CA PRO A 150 16.32 -21.44 4.35
C PRO A 150 15.41 -21.43 3.11
N GLY A 151 16.02 -21.65 1.94
CA GLY A 151 15.29 -21.72 0.67
C GLY A 151 14.94 -20.38 0.02
N VAL A 152 15.27 -19.24 0.63
CA VAL A 152 15.10 -17.92 0.01
C VAL A 152 16.21 -17.68 -1.01
N GLY A 153 15.81 -17.20 -2.19
CA GLY A 153 16.68 -16.77 -3.29
C GLY A 153 16.74 -15.24 -3.39
N ASN A 154 16.52 -14.73 -4.62
CA ASN A 154 16.53 -13.29 -4.87
C ASN A 154 15.39 -12.56 -4.15
N ILE A 155 15.65 -11.34 -3.67
CA ILE A 155 14.69 -10.54 -2.94
C ILE A 155 14.19 -9.38 -3.81
N GLY A 156 12.88 -9.19 -3.81
CA GLY A 156 12.20 -8.02 -4.37
C GLY A 156 11.45 -7.23 -3.29
N ILE A 157 11.11 -5.99 -3.60
CA ILE A 157 10.28 -5.13 -2.73
C ILE A 157 9.05 -4.66 -3.50
N TRP A 158 7.88 -4.71 -2.86
CA TRP A 158 6.66 -4.08 -3.35
C TRP A 158 6.14 -3.10 -2.31
N GLY A 159 6.18 -1.82 -2.62
CA GLY A 159 5.71 -0.78 -1.70
C GLY A 159 4.52 0.01 -2.27
N ARG A 160 3.60 0.41 -1.38
CA ARG A 160 2.48 1.27 -1.72
C ARG A 160 2.50 2.55 -0.88
N SER A 161 2.28 3.72 -1.51
CA SER A 161 2.19 5.03 -0.83
C SER A 161 3.43 5.29 0.04
N MET A 162 3.29 5.39 1.36
CA MET A 162 4.40 5.43 2.32
C MET A 162 5.41 4.29 2.08
N GLY A 163 4.92 3.07 1.88
CA GLY A 163 5.77 1.92 1.58
C GLY A 163 6.52 2.05 0.26
N ALA A 164 5.94 2.69 -0.75
CA ALA A 164 6.61 2.97 -2.04
C ALA A 164 7.73 4.01 -1.88
N ALA A 165 7.49 5.07 -1.11
CA ALA A 165 8.51 6.05 -0.77
C ALA A 165 9.65 5.41 0.04
N THR A 166 9.31 4.54 0.99
CA THR A 166 10.27 3.77 1.80
C THR A 166 11.12 2.85 0.92
N ALA A 167 10.48 2.12 -0.03
CA ALA A 167 11.18 1.25 -0.96
C ALA A 167 12.25 2.01 -1.77
N LEU A 168 11.90 3.17 -2.34
CA LEU A 168 12.83 4.01 -3.09
C LEU A 168 13.99 4.52 -2.24
N MET A 169 13.71 4.93 -0.99
CA MET A 169 14.73 5.45 -0.08
C MET A 169 15.63 4.35 0.51
N TYR A 170 15.22 3.08 0.43
CA TYR A 170 16.03 1.95 0.90
C TYR A 170 16.83 1.29 -0.23
N SER A 171 16.15 0.87 -1.31
CA SER A 171 16.70 -0.03 -2.34
C SER A 171 17.86 0.56 -3.15
N TYR A 172 18.03 1.89 -3.18
CA TYR A 172 19.04 2.54 -3.98
C TYR A 172 20.49 2.10 -3.66
N ASN A 173 20.73 1.61 -2.46
CA ASN A 173 22.06 1.25 -1.93
C ASN A 173 22.15 -0.19 -1.41
N ASP A 174 21.15 -1.03 -1.72
CA ASP A 174 21.18 -2.44 -1.33
C ASP A 174 21.07 -3.34 -2.57
N GLU A 175 22.20 -3.90 -2.99
CA GLU A 175 22.28 -4.75 -4.19
C GLU A 175 21.58 -6.10 -4.04
N ARG A 176 21.14 -6.47 -2.83
CA ARG A 176 20.32 -7.66 -2.57
C ARG A 176 18.94 -7.53 -3.16
N ILE A 177 18.45 -6.29 -3.31
CA ILE A 177 17.14 -6.01 -3.93
C ILE A 177 17.28 -6.04 -5.44
N LYS A 178 16.78 -7.13 -6.05
CA LYS A 178 16.91 -7.36 -7.49
C LYS A 178 15.80 -6.72 -8.33
N ALA A 179 14.66 -6.40 -7.71
CA ALA A 179 13.56 -5.70 -8.36
C ALA A 179 12.68 -5.00 -7.32
N GLN A 180 12.00 -3.92 -7.72
CA GLN A 180 10.99 -3.31 -6.88
C GLN A 180 9.77 -2.84 -7.69
N CYS A 181 8.60 -2.87 -7.05
CA CYS A 181 7.38 -2.23 -7.52
C CYS A 181 7.02 -1.10 -6.56
N VAL A 182 6.79 0.10 -7.08
CA VAL A 182 6.46 1.29 -6.29
C VAL A 182 5.14 1.88 -6.78
N ASP A 183 4.12 1.79 -5.93
CA ASP A 183 2.76 2.22 -6.22
C ASP A 183 2.44 3.52 -5.47
N SER A 184 2.22 4.59 -6.21
CA SER A 184 1.84 5.92 -5.71
C SER A 184 2.82 6.54 -4.71
N PRO A 185 4.15 6.58 -4.98
CA PRO A 185 5.10 7.28 -4.12
C PRO A 185 4.95 8.79 -4.23
N PHE A 186 5.25 9.51 -3.15
CA PHE A 186 5.52 10.95 -3.21
C PHE A 186 6.99 11.20 -3.56
N ALA A 187 7.26 12.31 -4.26
CA ALA A 187 8.63 12.71 -4.62
C ALA A 187 9.33 13.50 -3.49
N ASP A 188 8.59 14.43 -2.92
CA ASP A 188 9.02 15.33 -1.86
C ASP A 188 7.83 15.57 -0.93
N PHE A 189 7.97 15.24 0.35
CA PHE A 189 6.87 15.34 1.30
C PHE A 189 6.47 16.78 1.61
N ARG A 190 7.45 17.71 1.63
CA ARG A 190 7.17 19.11 1.83
C ARG A 190 6.36 19.70 0.67
N ASP A 191 6.75 19.40 -0.56
CA ASP A 191 6.03 19.85 -1.76
C ASP A 191 4.63 19.26 -1.81
N LEU A 192 4.46 17.97 -1.50
CA LEU A 192 3.15 17.34 -1.37
C LEU A 192 2.28 18.07 -0.35
N THR A 193 2.83 18.36 0.84
CA THR A 193 2.08 19.07 1.89
C THR A 193 1.64 20.47 1.45
N ILE A 194 2.51 21.21 0.76
CA ILE A 194 2.18 22.53 0.22
C ILE A 194 1.06 22.42 -0.83
N GLN A 195 1.14 21.44 -1.74
CA GLN A 195 0.12 21.21 -2.77
C GLN A 195 -1.25 20.90 -2.13
N LEU A 196 -1.29 19.99 -1.15
CA LEU A 196 -2.52 19.64 -0.44
C LEU A 196 -3.09 20.83 0.33
N CYS A 197 -2.25 21.60 1.04
CA CYS A 197 -2.70 22.80 1.74
C CYS A 197 -3.28 23.86 0.78
N LYS A 198 -2.65 24.08 -0.37
CA LYS A 198 -3.17 25.01 -1.38
C LYS A 198 -4.51 24.56 -1.96
N LYS A 199 -4.69 23.26 -2.17
CA LYS A 199 -5.92 22.68 -2.71
C LYS A 199 -7.10 22.77 -1.72
N GLU A 200 -6.85 22.45 -0.45
CA GLU A 200 -7.91 22.29 0.55
C GLU A 200 -8.24 23.57 1.34
N ILE A 201 -7.24 24.44 1.59
CA ILE A 201 -7.38 25.52 2.57
C ILE A 201 -7.27 26.92 1.93
N TYR A 202 -6.82 27.02 0.68
CA TYR A 202 -6.64 28.29 -0.05
C TYR A 202 -5.82 29.35 0.70
N LEU A 203 -4.84 28.93 1.52
CA LEU A 203 -3.99 29.85 2.26
C LEU A 203 -2.82 30.35 1.41
N PRO A 204 -2.39 31.62 1.59
CA PRO A 204 -1.17 32.13 1.00
C PRO A 204 0.05 31.30 1.42
N GLU A 205 0.98 31.11 0.50
CA GLU A 205 2.14 30.21 0.71
C GLU A 205 3.01 30.58 1.92
N PHE A 206 3.15 31.87 2.21
CA PHE A 206 3.92 32.32 3.38
C PHE A 206 3.28 31.87 4.71
N ILE A 207 1.94 31.78 4.77
CA ILE A 207 1.21 31.24 5.94
C ILE A 207 1.45 29.73 6.04
N ILE A 208 1.33 29.02 4.92
CA ILE A 208 1.61 27.57 4.86
C ILE A 208 3.04 27.29 5.33
N ASN A 209 4.03 28.02 4.83
CA ASN A 209 5.43 27.86 5.24
C ASN A 209 5.64 28.16 6.75
N THR A 210 4.92 29.12 7.30
CA THR A 210 4.98 29.43 8.74
C THR A 210 4.41 28.28 9.58
N VAL A 211 3.25 27.74 9.19
CA VAL A 211 2.65 26.57 9.85
C VAL A 211 3.57 25.36 9.76
N LEU A 212 4.11 25.08 8.58
CA LEU A 212 5.05 23.97 8.36
C LEU A 212 6.31 24.11 9.23
N PHE A 213 6.83 25.33 9.44
CA PHE A 213 7.97 25.56 10.30
C PHE A 213 7.71 25.12 11.75
N PHE A 214 6.53 25.42 12.30
CA PHE A 214 6.16 25.00 13.65
C PHE A 214 5.84 23.51 13.72
N LEU A 215 5.14 22.95 12.70
CA LEU A 215 4.87 21.52 12.58
C LEU A 215 6.17 20.71 12.55
N LYS A 216 7.15 21.14 11.74
CA LYS A 216 8.48 20.52 11.67
C LYS A 216 9.14 20.43 13.05
N LYS A 217 9.13 21.52 13.84
CA LYS A 217 9.69 21.51 15.19
C LYS A 217 8.97 20.53 16.11
N THR A 218 7.64 20.49 16.03
CA THR A 218 6.82 19.58 16.84
C THR A 218 7.08 18.12 16.47
N ILE A 219 7.09 17.80 15.18
CA ILE A 219 7.35 16.47 14.66
C ILE A 219 8.77 16.00 15.03
N LYS A 220 9.76 16.87 14.83
CA LYS A 220 11.16 16.60 15.22
C LYS A 220 11.29 16.26 16.69
N LYS A 221 10.59 17.01 17.56
CA LYS A 221 10.60 16.79 19.03
C LYS A 221 9.93 15.45 19.41
N LYS A 222 8.90 15.03 18.69
CA LYS A 222 8.10 13.84 19.03
C LYS A 222 8.67 12.53 18.44
N ASN A 223 9.19 12.58 17.24
CA ASN A 223 9.60 11.39 16.48
C ASN A 223 10.98 11.51 15.83
N ASP A 224 11.77 12.47 16.21
CA ASP A 224 13.10 12.76 15.60
C ASP A 224 13.09 12.80 14.06
N LEU A 225 11.93 13.03 13.45
CA LEU A 225 11.72 13.09 12.02
C LEU A 225 12.04 14.50 11.50
N ASP A 226 12.96 14.59 10.53
CA ASP A 226 13.19 15.80 9.73
C ASP A 226 12.41 15.69 8.42
N ILE A 227 11.26 16.34 8.32
CA ILE A 227 10.37 16.26 7.16
C ILE A 227 11.01 16.82 5.87
N ASP A 228 12.02 17.68 5.95
CA ASP A 228 12.73 18.19 4.77
C ASP A 228 13.65 17.14 4.16
N LYS A 229 13.92 16.04 4.88
CA LYS A 229 14.68 14.88 4.38
C LYS A 229 13.81 13.78 3.80
N LEU A 230 12.48 13.92 3.89
CA LEU A 230 11.53 13.00 3.25
C LEU A 230 11.40 13.29 1.75
N ARG A 231 12.46 12.95 1.01
CA ARG A 231 12.63 13.26 -0.41
C ARG A 231 13.04 12.00 -1.19
N PRO A 232 12.12 11.08 -1.48
CA PRO A 232 12.42 9.89 -2.30
C PRO A 232 13.06 10.23 -3.65
N ILE A 233 12.77 11.40 -4.22
CA ILE A 233 13.33 11.87 -5.48
C ILE A 233 14.88 11.99 -5.44
N ASP A 234 15.47 12.28 -4.27
CA ASP A 234 16.93 12.42 -4.12
C ASP A 234 17.68 11.09 -4.24
N TYR A 235 16.96 9.98 -4.17
CA TYR A 235 17.47 8.62 -4.33
C TYR A 235 17.32 8.10 -5.76
N ALA A 236 16.43 8.68 -6.54
CA ALA A 236 16.13 8.25 -7.91
C ALA A 236 17.37 8.27 -8.83
N GLU A 237 18.17 9.34 -8.78
CA GLU A 237 19.38 9.48 -9.58
C GLU A 237 20.54 8.54 -9.16
N LYS A 238 20.35 7.81 -8.07
CA LYS A 238 21.36 6.87 -7.54
C LYS A 238 20.90 5.42 -7.67
N SER A 239 19.61 5.20 -7.82
CA SER A 239 19.02 3.86 -7.83
C SER A 239 19.23 3.18 -9.17
N LYS A 240 19.74 1.94 -9.12
CA LYS A 240 19.94 1.05 -10.27
C LYS A 240 19.00 -0.14 -10.27
N THR A 241 18.26 -0.34 -9.19
CA THR A 241 17.32 -1.46 -9.03
C THR A 241 16.24 -1.40 -10.11
N PRO A 242 16.00 -2.47 -10.89
CA PRO A 242 14.88 -2.53 -11.81
C PRO A 242 13.56 -2.19 -11.10
N THR A 243 12.79 -1.22 -11.63
CA THR A 243 11.63 -0.65 -10.94
C THR A 243 10.40 -0.57 -11.83
N PHE A 244 9.28 -1.10 -11.33
CA PHE A 244 7.95 -0.97 -11.91
C PHE A 244 7.19 0.12 -11.16
N PHE A 245 6.92 1.25 -11.82
CA PHE A 245 6.19 2.37 -11.25
C PHE A 245 4.69 2.26 -11.59
N ILE A 246 3.85 2.56 -10.61
CA ILE A 246 2.40 2.62 -10.77
C ILE A 246 1.89 3.90 -10.14
N HIS A 247 0.85 4.50 -10.72
CA HIS A 247 0.08 5.57 -10.09
C HIS A 247 -1.34 5.65 -10.63
N ALA A 248 -2.29 5.98 -9.77
CA ALA A 248 -3.67 6.22 -10.18
C ALA A 248 -3.82 7.65 -10.72
N MET A 249 -4.46 7.82 -11.87
CA MET A 249 -4.59 9.11 -12.56
C MET A 249 -5.37 10.14 -11.74
N LYS A 250 -6.38 9.70 -11.00
CA LYS A 250 -7.26 10.55 -10.17
C LYS A 250 -6.89 10.48 -8.69
N ASP A 251 -5.61 10.26 -8.38
CA ASP A 251 -5.13 10.26 -7.00
C ASP A 251 -5.23 11.66 -6.39
N GLU A 252 -6.09 11.79 -5.39
CA GLU A 252 -6.37 13.06 -4.72
C GLU A 252 -5.42 13.34 -3.55
N LEU A 253 -4.76 12.29 -3.02
CA LEU A 253 -3.81 12.38 -1.91
C LEU A 253 -2.40 12.68 -2.39
N ILE A 254 -1.93 11.96 -3.40
CA ILE A 254 -0.62 12.14 -4.01
C ILE A 254 -0.81 12.30 -5.52
N PRO A 255 -0.71 13.51 -6.07
CA PRO A 255 -0.81 13.68 -7.51
C PRO A 255 0.20 12.81 -8.29
N TYR A 256 -0.22 12.17 -9.38
CA TYR A 256 0.64 11.27 -10.16
C TYR A 256 1.90 11.96 -10.74
N SER A 257 1.90 13.29 -10.79
CA SER A 257 3.08 14.08 -11.14
C SER A 257 4.29 13.83 -10.24
N HIS A 258 4.08 13.42 -8.97
CA HIS A 258 5.17 13.02 -8.08
C HIS A 258 5.88 11.76 -8.60
N THR A 259 5.12 10.74 -9.02
CA THR A 259 5.73 9.55 -9.65
C THR A 259 6.44 9.89 -10.95
N LEU A 260 5.88 10.76 -11.79
CA LEU A 260 6.54 11.18 -13.03
C LEU A 260 7.87 11.87 -12.76
N GLN A 261 7.95 12.77 -11.78
CA GLN A 261 9.19 13.44 -11.38
C GLN A 261 10.28 12.43 -10.93
N ILE A 262 9.90 11.42 -10.13
CA ILE A 262 10.83 10.36 -9.71
C ILE A 262 11.25 9.55 -10.93
N TYR A 263 10.27 9.12 -11.76
CA TYR A 263 10.51 8.31 -12.95
C TYR A 263 11.48 8.96 -13.92
N GLU A 264 11.32 10.25 -14.19
CA GLU A 264 12.21 11.00 -15.08
C GLU A 264 13.67 10.94 -14.62
N LYS A 265 13.91 11.11 -13.31
CA LYS A 265 15.25 11.12 -12.71
C LYS A 265 15.82 9.72 -12.43
N TYR A 266 15.01 8.68 -12.47
CA TYR A 266 15.42 7.33 -12.11
C TYR A 266 16.43 6.76 -13.11
N LEU A 267 17.61 6.29 -12.65
CA LEU A 267 18.67 5.77 -13.52
C LEU A 267 18.49 4.32 -13.91
N GLY A 268 17.96 3.48 -13.03
CA GLY A 268 17.81 2.05 -13.28
C GLY A 268 16.82 1.72 -14.40
N VAL A 269 16.77 0.45 -14.76
CA VAL A 269 15.72 -0.05 -15.66
C VAL A 269 14.36 0.24 -15.04
N LYS A 270 13.48 0.85 -15.82
CA LYS A 270 12.21 1.36 -15.32
C LYS A 270 11.08 1.18 -16.31
N SER A 271 9.88 0.94 -15.78
CA SER A 271 8.62 0.99 -16.52
C SER A 271 7.57 1.73 -15.69
N ILE A 272 6.56 2.30 -16.33
CA ILE A 272 5.52 3.05 -15.64
C ILE A 272 4.13 2.72 -16.21
N ASN A 273 3.14 2.57 -15.32
CA ASN A 273 1.73 2.41 -15.65
C ASN A 273 0.91 3.45 -14.88
N ILE A 274 0.34 4.41 -15.58
CA ILE A 274 -0.66 5.32 -15.01
C ILE A 274 -2.03 4.68 -15.27
N VAL A 275 -2.78 4.44 -14.20
CA VAL A 275 -4.03 3.66 -14.26
C VAL A 275 -5.22 4.49 -13.82
N GLU A 276 -6.41 4.09 -14.24
CA GLU A 276 -7.65 4.70 -13.76
C GLU A 276 -7.85 4.46 -12.25
N GLY A 277 -8.60 5.36 -11.63
CA GLY A 277 -8.95 5.29 -10.21
C GLY A 277 -8.29 6.36 -9.34
N ASN A 278 -8.50 6.26 -8.04
CA ASN A 278 -7.94 7.14 -7.01
C ASN A 278 -6.85 6.42 -6.19
N HIS A 279 -6.34 7.07 -5.15
CA HIS A 279 -5.27 6.53 -4.30
C HIS A 279 -5.57 5.13 -3.73
N ASN A 280 -6.82 4.88 -3.34
CA ASN A 280 -7.25 3.66 -2.67
C ASN A 280 -7.96 2.66 -3.59
N THR A 281 -8.14 2.97 -4.87
CA THR A 281 -8.75 2.04 -5.83
C THR A 281 -7.92 0.77 -5.94
N PRO A 282 -8.51 -0.42 -5.74
CA PRO A 282 -7.81 -1.69 -5.93
C PRO A 282 -7.21 -1.77 -7.34
N ARG A 283 -6.01 -2.33 -7.43
CA ARG A 283 -5.36 -2.52 -8.73
C ARG A 283 -5.98 -3.70 -9.45
N GLN A 284 -6.35 -3.51 -10.70
CA GLN A 284 -7.01 -4.53 -11.52
C GLN A 284 -6.09 -5.75 -11.72
N LYS A 285 -6.68 -6.93 -11.88
CA LYS A 285 -5.99 -8.23 -12.00
C LYS A 285 -4.90 -8.22 -13.09
N HIS A 286 -5.20 -7.63 -14.27
CA HIS A 286 -4.22 -7.53 -15.36
C HIS A 286 -2.96 -6.74 -14.98
N LEU A 287 -3.10 -5.66 -14.18
CA LEU A 287 -1.96 -4.90 -13.69
C LEU A 287 -1.14 -5.70 -12.67
N ILE A 288 -1.84 -6.41 -11.75
CA ILE A 288 -1.19 -7.30 -10.79
C ILE A 288 -0.37 -8.36 -11.56
N ASN A 289 -0.92 -8.97 -12.60
CA ASN A 289 -0.20 -9.92 -13.44
C ASN A 289 1.04 -9.31 -14.11
N LYS A 290 0.97 -8.07 -14.60
CA LYS A 290 2.15 -7.36 -15.11
C LYS A 290 3.24 -7.17 -14.06
N ILE A 291 2.85 -6.84 -12.81
CA ILE A 291 3.79 -6.71 -11.70
C ILE A 291 4.45 -8.05 -11.38
N ILE A 292 3.65 -9.14 -11.34
CA ILE A 292 4.17 -10.49 -11.08
C ILE A 292 5.13 -10.93 -12.19
N ASN A 293 4.78 -10.69 -13.45
CA ASN A 293 5.65 -10.99 -14.59
C ASN A 293 6.97 -10.19 -14.50
N PHE A 294 6.90 -8.93 -14.06
CA PHE A 294 8.09 -8.12 -13.82
C PHE A 294 8.97 -8.74 -12.71
N PHE A 295 8.39 -9.16 -11.58
CA PHE A 295 9.14 -9.84 -10.53
C PHE A 295 9.71 -11.18 -11.03
N ASP A 296 8.95 -11.98 -11.76
CA ASP A 296 9.41 -13.25 -12.32
C ASP A 296 10.64 -13.07 -13.22
N LYS A 297 10.62 -12.04 -14.07
CA LYS A 297 11.74 -11.68 -14.93
C LYS A 297 13.02 -11.37 -14.14
N TYR A 298 12.93 -10.51 -13.15
CA TYR A 298 14.12 -10.01 -12.45
C TYR A 298 14.54 -10.87 -11.25
N LEU A 299 13.63 -11.65 -10.66
CA LEU A 299 13.93 -12.50 -9.52
C LEU A 299 14.23 -13.96 -9.95
N ASN A 300 13.55 -14.50 -10.97
CA ASN A 300 13.74 -15.87 -11.47
C ASN A 300 14.57 -15.95 -12.75
N GLY A 301 14.87 -14.81 -13.40
CA GLY A 301 15.55 -14.81 -14.69
C GLY A 301 14.72 -15.35 -15.85
N LYS A 302 13.40 -15.42 -15.69
CA LYS A 302 12.49 -15.89 -16.72
C LYS A 302 12.11 -14.74 -17.64
N ASP A 303 12.62 -14.71 -18.86
CA ASP A 303 12.03 -13.90 -19.92
C ASP A 303 10.69 -14.50 -20.33
N ILE A 304 9.63 -14.01 -19.72
CA ILE A 304 8.27 -14.36 -20.14
C ILE A 304 8.06 -13.65 -21.48
N LYS A 305 8.07 -14.39 -22.58
CA LYS A 305 7.50 -13.91 -23.84
C LYS A 305 6.06 -13.51 -23.50
N GLU A 306 5.67 -12.28 -23.89
CA GLU A 306 4.26 -11.89 -23.82
C GLU A 306 3.46 -12.97 -24.56
N GLU A 307 2.90 -13.92 -23.81
CA GLU A 307 1.83 -14.74 -24.32
C GLU A 307 0.73 -13.74 -24.62
N LYS A 308 0.32 -13.67 -25.88
CA LYS A 308 -0.94 -13.04 -26.24
C LYS A 308 -2.01 -13.82 -25.48
N GLU A 309 -2.38 -13.31 -24.30
CA GLU A 309 -3.53 -13.82 -23.58
C GLU A 309 -4.73 -13.58 -24.50
N GLU A 310 -5.19 -14.62 -25.15
CA GLU A 310 -6.57 -14.70 -25.58
C GLU A 310 -7.39 -14.71 -24.28
N PHE A 311 -7.79 -13.53 -23.85
CA PHE A 311 -8.76 -13.38 -22.77
C PHE A 311 -10.10 -13.88 -23.29
N GLU A 312 -10.43 -15.12 -23.01
CA GLU A 312 -11.82 -15.52 -22.92
C GLU A 312 -12.39 -14.75 -21.73
N ASP A 313 -13.27 -13.81 -22.01
CA ASP A 313 -14.00 -12.99 -21.03
C ASP A 313 -14.93 -13.90 -20.21
N GLU A 314 -14.40 -14.50 -19.12
CA GLU A 314 -15.25 -15.08 -18.07
C GLU A 314 -16.01 -13.98 -17.27
N ASN A 315 -15.79 -12.72 -17.58
CA ASN A 315 -16.45 -11.60 -16.92
C ASN A 315 -17.85 -11.25 -17.46
N GLU A 316 -18.27 -11.75 -18.64
CA GLU A 316 -19.64 -11.47 -19.11
C GLU A 316 -20.71 -12.10 -18.17
N ASN A 317 -20.41 -13.24 -17.56
CA ASN A 317 -21.37 -13.92 -16.68
C ASN A 317 -21.53 -13.23 -15.29
N ASN A 318 -20.48 -12.59 -14.75
CA ASN A 318 -20.56 -11.91 -13.46
C ASN A 318 -21.21 -10.53 -13.57
N GLU A 319 -21.04 -9.82 -14.68
CA GLU A 319 -21.72 -8.53 -14.91
C GLU A 319 -23.22 -8.70 -15.25
N GLU A 320 -23.63 -9.83 -15.80
CA GLU A 320 -25.04 -10.14 -16.02
C GLU A 320 -25.74 -10.49 -14.70
N ASP A 321 -25.09 -11.23 -13.81
CA ASP A 321 -25.61 -11.57 -12.49
C ASP A 321 -25.75 -10.34 -11.59
N GLU A 322 -24.76 -9.42 -11.58
CA GLU A 322 -24.86 -8.14 -10.83
C GLU A 322 -25.97 -7.23 -11.38
N LYS A 323 -26.11 -7.14 -12.71
CA LYS A 323 -27.21 -6.39 -13.36
C LYS A 323 -28.60 -7.02 -13.15
N GLU A 324 -28.69 -8.35 -12.96
CA GLU A 324 -29.94 -9.01 -12.59
C GLU A 324 -30.29 -8.80 -11.12
N GLU A 325 -29.32 -8.74 -10.21
CA GLU A 325 -29.57 -8.42 -8.79
C GLU A 325 -30.01 -6.96 -8.60
N GLU A 326 -29.35 -5.99 -9.24
CA GLU A 326 -29.81 -4.59 -9.24
C GLU A 326 -31.24 -4.45 -9.76
N LYS A 327 -31.59 -5.12 -10.86
CA LYS A 327 -32.96 -5.11 -11.39
C LYS A 327 -33.98 -5.78 -10.46
N LYS A 328 -33.58 -6.73 -9.63
CA LYS A 328 -34.44 -7.35 -8.65
C LYS A 328 -34.66 -6.45 -7.41
N GLU A 329 -33.65 -5.67 -7.02
CA GLU A 329 -33.76 -4.68 -5.96
C GLU A 329 -34.63 -3.49 -6.37
N ASP A 330 -34.43 -2.95 -7.56
CA ASP A 330 -35.25 -1.86 -8.10
C ASP A 330 -36.74 -2.25 -8.21
N LYS A 331 -37.05 -3.48 -8.65
CA LYS A 331 -38.41 -4.00 -8.68
C LYS A 331 -39.03 -4.16 -7.28
N LYS A 332 -38.24 -4.56 -6.28
CA LYS A 332 -38.69 -4.63 -4.89
C LYS A 332 -39.00 -3.25 -4.31
N GLU A 333 -38.17 -2.24 -4.62
CA GLU A 333 -38.42 -0.86 -4.18
C GLU A 333 -39.66 -0.25 -4.85
N GLN A 334 -39.89 -0.53 -6.14
CA GLN A 334 -41.09 -0.08 -6.85
C GLN A 334 -42.36 -0.75 -6.31
N ASN A 335 -42.34 -2.06 -6.02
CA ASN A 335 -43.49 -2.75 -5.44
C ASN A 335 -43.82 -2.24 -4.04
N ASN A 336 -42.81 -2.00 -3.20
CA ASN A 336 -43.03 -1.41 -1.86
C ASN A 336 -43.58 0.03 -1.93
N LYS A 337 -43.24 0.82 -2.95
CA LYS A 337 -43.84 2.14 -3.19
C LYS A 337 -45.31 2.04 -3.63
N ILE A 338 -45.65 1.05 -4.43
CA ILE A 338 -47.03 0.81 -4.88
C ILE A 338 -47.94 0.31 -3.75
N GLU A 339 -47.43 -0.61 -2.90
CA GLU A 339 -48.16 -1.05 -1.71
C GLU A 339 -48.42 0.08 -0.72
N ASN A 340 -47.43 0.96 -0.49
CA ASN A 340 -47.61 2.12 0.40
C ASN A 340 -48.60 3.15 -0.15
N ILE A 341 -48.73 3.29 -1.48
CA ILE A 341 -49.73 4.17 -2.12
C ILE A 341 -51.13 3.57 -1.99
N ASN A 342 -51.28 2.25 -2.08
CA ASN A 342 -52.56 1.58 -1.93
C ASN A 342 -53.10 1.63 -0.50
N ILE A 343 -52.20 1.55 0.52
CA ILE A 343 -52.59 1.69 1.93
C ILE A 343 -53.07 3.11 2.29
N ILE A 344 -52.63 4.13 1.58
CA ILE A 344 -53.07 5.53 1.78
C ILE A 344 -54.43 5.77 1.17
N ASN A 345 -54.80 5.07 0.08
CA ASN A 345 -56.08 5.23 -0.60
C ASN A 345 -57.24 4.40 -0.05
N GLU A 346 -57.02 3.48 0.89
CA GLU A 346 -58.04 2.70 1.58
C GLU A 346 -58.49 3.31 2.92
N ASN A 347 -57.88 4.42 3.37
CA ASN A 347 -58.21 5.10 4.64
C ASN A 347 -58.79 6.52 4.48
N ASP A 348 -59.32 6.88 3.31
CA ASP A 348 -60.13 8.11 3.12
C ASP A 348 -61.62 7.81 2.94
#